data_47f946b0c384b6c958b063b28f67e2e5
#
_entry.id   47f946b0c384b6c958b063b28f67e2e5
#
_cell.length_a   1.000
_cell.length_b   1.000
_cell.length_c   1.000
_cell.angle_alpha   90.00
_cell.angle_beta   90.00
_cell.angle_gamma   90.00
#
_symmetry.space_group_name_H-M   'P 1'
#
loop_
_entity.id
_entity.type
_entity.pdbx_description
1 polymer ?
#
loop_
_entity_poly.entity_id
_entity_poly.type
_entity_poly.pdbx_seq_one_letter_code
_entity_poly.pdbx_strand_id
1 'polypeptide(L)'
;KRQSDMADKTDAINNAIKAVNTSKATADTNTLKSNLSSAISQAQGTLDNSAGSVADENTRTALQNAITEANTVMNGTSPSESDVNNAISKLQKAESDVTASMQAKQQADAAKQAQEEAQQKADQEAQQKAQDESNNSDNNNGGDNSTSTDGTDGSNN
;
A
#
# COMPACT_ATOMS: atom_id res chain seq x y z
N LYS A 1 9.87 67.24 34.16
CA LYS A 1 10.73 66.89 33.01
C LYS A 1 11.27 65.43 33.13
N ARG A 2 11.94 65.11 34.27
CA ARG A 2 12.45 63.68 34.43
C ARG A 2 11.38 62.59 34.45
N GLN A 3 10.19 62.92 35.03
CA GLN A 3 9.11 61.93 35.12
C GLN A 3 8.45 61.66 33.76
N SER A 4 8.33 62.69 32.92
CA SER A 4 7.87 62.57 31.54
C SER A 4 8.87 61.75 30.70
N ASP A 5 10.19 62.02 30.83
CA ASP A 5 11.23 61.28 30.09
C ASP A 5 11.29 59.80 30.50
N MET A 6 10.97 59.48 31.75
CA MET A 6 10.87 58.09 32.23
C MET A 6 9.64 57.41 31.71
N ALA A 7 8.48 58.05 31.63
CA ALA A 7 7.26 57.54 31.06
C ALA A 7 7.46 57.20 29.55
N ASP A 8 8.03 58.16 28.81
CA ASP A 8 8.31 57.94 27.35
C ASP A 8 9.25 56.76 27.09
N LYS A 9 10.27 56.56 27.94
CA LYS A 9 11.17 55.41 27.84
C LYS A 9 10.50 54.10 28.20
N THR A 10 9.62 54.10 29.19
CA THR A 10 8.85 52.90 29.57
C THR A 10 7.90 52.49 28.44
N ASP A 11 7.23 53.44 27.81
CA ASP A 11 6.35 53.19 26.67
C ASP A 11 7.13 52.66 25.47
N ALA A 12 8.31 53.22 25.18
CA ALA A 12 9.18 52.72 24.12
C ALA A 12 9.64 51.28 24.37
N ILE A 13 10.00 50.93 25.61
CA ILE A 13 10.38 49.57 25.98
C ILE A 13 9.19 48.62 25.84
N ASN A 14 8.02 48.97 26.31
CA ASN A 14 6.81 48.14 26.20
C ASN A 14 6.42 47.92 24.75
N ASN A 15 6.53 48.94 23.91
CA ASN A 15 6.28 48.79 22.46
C ASN A 15 7.31 47.88 21.78
N ALA A 16 8.58 47.99 22.18
CA ALA A 16 9.62 47.08 21.66
C ALA A 16 9.40 45.63 22.08
N ILE A 17 9.03 45.38 23.34
CA ILE A 17 8.68 44.06 23.85
C ILE A 17 7.49 43.48 23.07
N LYS A 18 6.44 44.29 22.86
CA LYS A 18 5.26 43.86 22.06
C LYS A 18 5.64 43.52 20.63
N ALA A 19 6.49 44.30 19.98
CA ALA A 19 6.96 44.05 18.63
C ALA A 19 7.77 42.75 18.54
N VAL A 20 8.67 42.49 19.50
CA VAL A 20 9.44 41.22 19.57
C VAL A 20 8.53 40.02 19.78
N ASN A 21 7.57 40.10 20.69
CA ASN A 21 6.61 39.02 20.94
C ASN A 21 5.75 38.72 19.69
N THR A 22 5.31 39.77 18.99
CA THR A 22 4.55 39.59 17.72
C THR A 22 5.41 38.95 16.65
N SER A 23 6.66 39.37 16.49
CA SER A 23 7.60 38.77 15.52
C SER A 23 7.88 37.29 15.83
N LYS A 24 8.06 36.95 17.13
CA LYS A 24 8.26 35.59 17.56
C LYS A 24 7.03 34.73 17.25
N ALA A 25 5.84 35.16 17.61
CA ALA A 25 4.59 34.45 17.34
C ALA A 25 4.38 34.20 15.82
N THR A 26 4.72 35.18 14.98
CA THR A 26 4.66 35.04 13.53
C THR A 26 5.67 34.01 13.03
N ALA A 27 6.89 34.02 13.53
CA ALA A 27 7.92 33.06 13.17
C ALA A 27 7.53 31.61 13.58
N ASP A 28 7.01 31.44 14.78
CA ASP A 28 6.52 30.16 15.29
C ASP A 28 5.36 29.63 14.43
N THR A 29 4.39 30.49 14.07
CA THR A 29 3.28 30.13 13.17
C THR A 29 3.78 29.70 11.78
N ASN A 30 4.74 30.41 11.22
CA ASN A 30 5.31 30.06 9.91
C ASN A 30 6.04 28.72 9.95
N THR A 31 6.75 28.42 11.02
CA THR A 31 7.42 27.13 11.22
C THR A 31 6.40 25.98 11.32
N LEU A 32 5.34 26.14 12.10
CA LEU A 32 4.27 25.17 12.23
C LEU A 32 3.58 24.92 10.88
N LYS A 33 3.26 25.96 10.13
CA LYS A 33 2.65 25.82 8.80
C LYS A 33 3.59 25.15 7.81
N SER A 34 4.89 25.43 7.86
CA SER A 34 5.88 24.76 7.00
C SER A 34 5.97 23.26 7.29
N ASN A 35 6.00 22.88 8.56
CA ASN A 35 6.01 21.47 8.96
C ASN A 35 4.75 20.75 8.51
N LEU A 36 3.59 21.37 8.69
CA LEU A 36 2.30 20.81 8.26
C LEU A 36 2.22 20.69 6.74
N SER A 37 2.69 21.68 6.00
CA SER A 37 2.75 21.65 4.54
C SER A 37 3.60 20.49 4.00
N SER A 38 4.74 20.23 4.65
CA SER A 38 5.60 19.09 4.30
C SER A 38 4.89 17.76 4.55
N ALA A 39 4.21 17.62 5.69
CA ALA A 39 3.43 16.42 6.00
C ALA A 39 2.26 16.20 5.03
N ILE A 40 1.55 17.25 4.66
CA ILE A 40 0.47 17.18 3.65
C ILE A 40 1.01 16.73 2.30
N SER A 41 2.14 17.28 1.86
CA SER A 41 2.77 16.91 0.59
C SER A 41 3.19 15.44 0.55
N GLN A 42 3.73 14.94 1.65
CA GLN A 42 4.10 13.53 1.79
C GLN A 42 2.86 12.64 1.74
N ALA A 43 1.83 12.98 2.49
CA ALA A 43 0.57 12.26 2.52
C ALA A 43 -0.13 12.23 1.15
N GLN A 44 -0.09 13.33 0.41
CA GLN A 44 -0.61 13.40 -0.95
C GLN A 44 0.16 12.45 -1.89
N GLY A 45 1.48 12.40 -1.78
CA GLY A 45 2.32 11.44 -2.53
C GLY A 45 1.94 9.99 -2.23
N THR A 46 1.73 9.64 -0.96
CA THR A 46 1.27 8.31 -0.55
C THR A 46 -0.12 8.00 -1.13
N LEU A 47 -1.04 8.95 -1.08
CA LEU A 47 -2.38 8.79 -1.64
C LEU A 47 -2.34 8.54 -3.15
N ASP A 48 -1.53 9.30 -3.89
CA ASP A 48 -1.40 9.19 -5.35
C ASP A 48 -0.77 7.85 -5.75
N ASN A 49 0.30 7.43 -5.04
CA ASN A 49 1.01 6.19 -5.32
C ASN A 49 0.24 4.92 -4.93
N SER A 50 -0.75 5.04 -4.06
CA SER A 50 -1.54 3.89 -3.57
C SER A 50 -2.77 3.56 -4.41
N ALA A 51 -3.06 4.34 -5.46
CA ALA A 51 -4.23 4.13 -6.30
C ALA A 51 -4.24 2.72 -6.92
N GLY A 52 -5.30 1.97 -6.68
CA GLY A 52 -5.46 0.59 -7.17
C GLY A 52 -4.53 -0.44 -6.53
N SER A 53 -3.70 -0.04 -5.55
CA SER A 53 -2.66 -0.87 -4.95
C SER A 53 -2.93 -1.25 -3.50
N VAL A 54 -4.11 -0.93 -2.96
CA VAL A 54 -4.53 -1.24 -1.59
C VAL A 54 -5.50 -2.41 -1.56
N ALA A 55 -5.47 -3.18 -0.48
CA ALA A 55 -6.47 -4.23 -0.21
C ALA A 55 -7.79 -3.65 0.29
N ASP A 56 -7.75 -2.50 0.98
CA ASP A 56 -8.90 -1.80 1.53
C ASP A 56 -8.87 -0.32 1.12
N GLU A 57 -9.77 0.08 0.23
CA GLU A 57 -9.91 1.47 -0.24
C GLU A 57 -10.37 2.44 0.87
N ASN A 58 -10.91 1.96 1.98
CA ASN A 58 -11.25 2.82 3.11
C ASN A 58 -10.00 3.48 3.72
N THR A 59 -8.84 2.83 3.64
CA THR A 59 -7.57 3.41 4.11
C THR A 59 -7.18 4.64 3.29
N ARG A 60 -7.38 4.61 1.97
CA ARG A 60 -7.16 5.78 1.09
C ARG A 60 -8.16 6.90 1.36
N THR A 61 -9.41 6.55 1.59
CA THR A 61 -10.46 7.52 1.97
C THR A 61 -10.11 8.19 3.30
N ALA A 62 -9.65 7.44 4.29
CA ALA A 62 -9.21 7.99 5.57
C ALA A 62 -8.01 8.95 5.41
N LEU A 63 -7.04 8.61 4.54
CA LEU A 63 -5.91 9.47 4.22
C LEU A 63 -6.36 10.77 3.53
N GLN A 64 -7.28 10.69 2.58
CA GLN A 64 -7.87 11.86 1.93
C GLN A 64 -8.57 12.79 2.92
N ASN A 65 -9.31 12.22 3.88
CA ASN A 65 -9.96 13.00 4.93
C ASN A 65 -8.93 13.66 5.85
N ALA A 66 -7.88 12.95 6.24
CA ALA A 66 -6.80 13.52 7.04
C ALA A 66 -6.08 14.67 6.33
N ILE A 67 -5.85 14.57 5.03
CA ILE A 67 -5.30 15.65 4.19
C ILE A 67 -6.24 16.86 4.18
N THR A 68 -7.54 16.65 4.05
CA THR A 68 -8.54 17.72 4.08
C THR A 68 -8.58 18.44 5.43
N GLU A 69 -8.56 17.68 6.54
CA GLU A 69 -8.49 18.25 7.89
C GLU A 69 -7.20 19.05 8.10
N ALA A 70 -6.06 18.50 7.66
CA ALA A 70 -4.77 19.16 7.77
C ALA A 70 -4.72 20.47 6.96
N ASN A 71 -5.30 20.50 5.77
CA ASN A 71 -5.45 21.73 4.98
C ASN A 71 -6.33 22.77 5.68
N THR A 72 -7.36 22.36 6.40
CA THR A 72 -8.20 23.26 7.21
C THR A 72 -7.38 23.90 8.32
N VAL A 73 -6.55 23.14 9.03
CA VAL A 73 -5.62 23.66 10.05
C VAL A 73 -4.61 24.63 9.43
N MET A 74 -4.04 24.28 8.28
CA MET A 74 -3.06 25.11 7.58
C MET A 74 -3.62 26.46 7.13
N ASN A 75 -4.87 26.48 6.69
CA ASN A 75 -5.57 27.69 6.24
C ASN A 75 -6.05 28.57 7.39
N GLY A 76 -5.97 28.10 8.62
CA GLY A 76 -6.24 28.90 9.81
C GLY A 76 -5.27 30.08 9.94
N THR A 77 -5.72 31.20 10.51
CA THR A 77 -4.92 32.40 10.66
C THR A 77 -3.72 32.18 11.60
N SER A 78 -3.94 31.43 12.67
CA SER A 78 -2.92 31.14 13.68
C SER A 78 -3.18 29.76 14.29
N PRO A 79 -2.80 28.68 13.60
CA PRO A 79 -2.98 27.33 14.12
C PRO A 79 -2.13 27.15 15.39
N SER A 80 -2.69 26.46 16.39
CA SER A 80 -1.93 26.11 17.59
C SER A 80 -0.96 24.98 17.29
N GLU A 81 0.12 24.90 18.07
CA GLU A 81 1.07 23.78 18.00
C GLU A 81 0.35 22.43 18.20
N SER A 82 -0.63 22.38 19.11
CA SER A 82 -1.44 21.19 19.34
C SER A 82 -2.24 20.79 18.12
N ASP A 83 -2.90 21.74 17.44
CA ASP A 83 -3.69 21.44 16.23
C ASP A 83 -2.80 20.93 15.10
N VAL A 84 -1.64 21.53 14.91
CA VAL A 84 -0.67 21.11 13.89
C VAL A 84 -0.13 19.72 14.20
N ASN A 85 0.29 19.44 15.43
CA ASN A 85 0.80 18.14 15.83
C ASN A 85 -0.26 17.05 15.73
N ASN A 86 -1.51 17.35 16.07
CA ASN A 86 -2.63 16.43 15.90
C ASN A 86 -2.89 16.12 14.42
N ALA A 87 -2.86 17.13 13.55
CA ALA A 87 -3.02 16.95 12.13
C ALA A 87 -1.89 16.10 11.52
N ILE A 88 -0.64 16.37 11.90
CA ILE A 88 0.52 15.56 11.46
C ILE A 88 0.39 14.11 11.93
N SER A 89 0.00 13.87 13.18
CA SER A 89 -0.18 12.52 13.72
C SER A 89 -1.28 11.76 13.00
N LYS A 90 -2.38 12.39 12.65
CA LYS A 90 -3.46 11.80 11.85
C LYS A 90 -2.99 11.44 10.45
N LEU A 91 -2.23 12.33 9.79
CA LEU A 91 -1.63 12.06 8.49
C LEU A 91 -0.72 10.83 8.54
N GLN A 92 0.22 10.78 9.49
CA GLN A 92 1.16 9.67 9.65
C GLN A 92 0.46 8.34 9.91
N LYS A 93 -0.58 8.35 10.75
CA LYS A 93 -1.38 7.15 11.00
C LYS A 93 -2.07 6.67 9.74
N ALA A 94 -2.73 7.56 9.02
CA ALA A 94 -3.44 7.21 7.79
C ALA A 94 -2.49 6.74 6.68
N GLU A 95 -1.29 7.33 6.54
CA GLU A 95 -0.24 6.84 5.64
C GLU A 95 0.25 5.43 6.01
N SER A 96 0.41 5.16 7.30
CA SER A 96 0.77 3.83 7.80
C SER A 96 -0.31 2.80 7.47
N ASP A 97 -1.59 3.14 7.65
CA ASP A 97 -2.72 2.27 7.35
C ASP A 97 -2.80 1.97 5.83
N VAL A 98 -2.56 2.97 4.97
CA VAL A 98 -2.46 2.79 3.50
C VAL A 98 -1.29 1.87 3.14
N THR A 99 -0.12 2.08 3.73
CA THR A 99 1.06 1.25 3.47
C THR A 99 0.83 -0.20 3.87
N ALA A 100 0.22 -0.44 5.03
CA ALA A 100 -0.16 -1.79 5.46
C ALA A 100 -1.16 -2.45 4.51
N SER A 101 -2.13 -1.68 4.01
CA SER A 101 -3.11 -2.15 3.02
C SER A 101 -2.47 -2.48 1.66
N MET A 102 -1.47 -1.72 1.23
CA MET A 102 -0.68 -2.03 0.03
C MET A 102 0.10 -3.34 0.18
N GLN A 103 0.73 -3.55 1.34
CA GLN A 103 1.44 -4.80 1.64
C GLN A 103 0.50 -6.00 1.66
N ALA A 104 -0.69 -5.85 2.25
CA ALA A 104 -1.71 -6.90 2.28
C ALA A 104 -2.17 -7.27 0.86
N LYS A 105 -2.35 -6.28 -0.02
CA LYS A 105 -2.68 -6.54 -1.42
C LYS A 105 -1.57 -7.29 -2.16
N GLN A 106 -0.32 -6.87 -2.00
CA GLN A 106 0.81 -7.57 -2.62
C GLN A 106 0.89 -9.03 -2.19
N GLN A 107 0.67 -9.31 -0.90
CA GLN A 107 0.68 -10.69 -0.38
C GLN A 107 -0.49 -11.50 -0.94
N ALA A 108 -1.67 -10.92 -1.04
CA ALA A 108 -2.84 -11.58 -1.60
C ALA A 108 -2.66 -11.88 -3.10
N ASP A 109 -2.14 -10.92 -3.87
CA ASP A 109 -1.88 -11.07 -5.29
C ASP A 109 -0.79 -12.15 -5.54
N ALA A 110 0.28 -12.18 -4.74
CA ALA A 110 1.32 -13.20 -4.81
C ALA A 110 0.79 -14.60 -4.46
N ALA A 111 -0.06 -14.72 -3.44
CA ALA A 111 -0.69 -15.98 -3.07
C ALA A 111 -1.62 -16.50 -4.17
N LYS A 112 -2.39 -15.60 -4.79
CA LYS A 112 -3.26 -15.95 -5.93
C LYS A 112 -2.44 -16.44 -7.12
N GLN A 113 -1.36 -15.74 -7.45
CA GLN A 113 -0.47 -16.12 -8.54
C GLN A 113 0.15 -17.51 -8.32
N ALA A 114 0.62 -17.78 -7.10
CA ALA A 114 1.16 -19.09 -6.73
C ALA A 114 0.11 -20.22 -6.84
N GLN A 115 -1.15 -19.94 -6.50
CA GLN A 115 -2.24 -20.90 -6.67
C GLN A 115 -2.55 -21.17 -8.15
N GLU A 116 -2.58 -20.12 -8.98
CA GLU A 116 -2.79 -20.25 -10.42
C GLU A 116 -1.67 -21.05 -11.09
N GLU A 117 -0.42 -20.79 -10.72
CA GLU A 117 0.74 -21.54 -11.22
C GLU A 117 0.70 -23.02 -10.80
N ALA A 118 0.34 -23.31 -9.54
CA ALA A 118 0.20 -24.67 -9.03
C ALA A 118 -0.92 -25.43 -9.74
N GLN A 119 -2.04 -24.76 -10.01
CA GLN A 119 -3.15 -25.36 -10.76
C GLN A 119 -2.75 -25.67 -12.21
N GLN A 120 -2.11 -24.72 -12.89
CA GLN A 120 -1.62 -24.93 -14.26
C GLN A 120 -0.66 -26.12 -14.35
N LYS A 121 0.24 -26.25 -13.37
CA LYS A 121 1.18 -27.38 -13.31
C LYS A 121 0.46 -28.70 -13.09
N ALA A 122 -0.51 -28.73 -12.17
CA ALA A 122 -1.32 -29.93 -11.94
C ALA A 122 -2.13 -30.36 -13.18
N ASP A 123 -2.70 -29.38 -13.89
CA ASP A 123 -3.45 -29.65 -15.12
C ASP A 123 -2.53 -30.20 -16.24
N GLN A 124 -1.32 -29.66 -16.37
CA GLN A 124 -0.31 -30.16 -17.32
C GLN A 124 0.13 -31.60 -16.99
N GLU A 125 0.42 -31.90 -15.71
CA GLU A 125 0.79 -33.24 -15.26
C GLU A 125 -0.34 -34.25 -15.49
N ALA A 126 -1.61 -33.83 -15.25
CA ALA A 126 -2.78 -34.67 -15.51
C ALA A 126 -2.95 -34.99 -17.01
N GLN A 127 -2.75 -33.98 -17.88
CA GLN A 127 -2.82 -34.17 -19.33
C GLN A 127 -1.71 -35.11 -19.84
N GLN A 128 -0.47 -34.92 -19.33
CA GLN A 128 0.66 -35.77 -19.71
C GLN A 128 0.43 -37.23 -19.29
N LYS A 129 -0.05 -37.44 -18.07
CA LYS A 129 -0.38 -38.78 -17.60
C LYS A 129 -1.48 -39.44 -18.42
N ALA A 130 -2.51 -38.71 -18.82
CA ALA A 130 -3.56 -39.23 -19.69
C ALA A 130 -3.05 -39.63 -21.09
N GLN A 131 -2.08 -38.89 -21.64
CA GLN A 131 -1.44 -39.21 -22.91
C GLN A 131 -0.55 -40.46 -22.79
N ASP A 132 0.22 -40.58 -21.70
CA ASP A 132 1.08 -41.73 -21.46
C ASP A 132 0.27 -43.03 -21.27
N GLU A 133 -0.87 -42.96 -20.58
CA GLU A 133 -1.80 -44.11 -20.42
C GLU A 133 -2.44 -44.50 -21.75
N SER A 134 -2.81 -43.55 -22.60
CA SER A 134 -3.35 -43.79 -23.94
C SER A 134 -2.33 -44.48 -24.86
N ASN A 135 -1.08 -43.99 -24.86
CA ASN A 135 -0.01 -44.58 -25.67
C ASN A 135 0.39 -45.99 -25.20
N ASN A 136 0.30 -46.26 -23.91
CA ASN A 136 0.61 -47.59 -23.36
C ASN A 136 -0.51 -48.61 -23.63
N SER A 137 -1.75 -48.17 -23.79
CA SER A 137 -2.89 -49.04 -24.14
C SER A 137 -2.83 -49.52 -25.57
N ASP A 138 -2.37 -48.70 -26.52
CA ASP A 138 -2.24 -49.10 -27.93
C ASP A 138 -1.08 -50.05 -28.18
N ASN A 139 -0.05 -50.07 -27.34
CA ASN A 139 1.11 -50.93 -27.50
C ASN A 139 0.91 -52.37 -26.92
N ASN A 140 -0.17 -52.61 -26.15
CA ASN A 140 -0.46 -53.91 -25.55
C ASN A 140 -1.46 -54.76 -26.37
N ASN A 141 -1.94 -54.24 -27.51
CA ASN A 141 -2.90 -55.00 -28.36
C ASN A 141 -2.25 -55.69 -29.59
N GLY A 142 -0.93 -55.86 -29.57
CA GLY A 142 -0.19 -56.45 -30.66
C GLY A 142 0.61 -57.72 -30.27
N GLY A 143 -0.07 -58.81 -29.91
CA GLY A 143 0.70 -60.02 -29.60
C GLY A 143 -0.12 -61.19 -29.09
N ASP A 144 -1.04 -61.73 -29.88
CA ASP A 144 -1.36 -63.16 -29.82
C ASP A 144 -1.91 -63.65 -31.15
N ASN A 145 -1.00 -63.95 -32.01
CA ASN A 145 -1.32 -64.78 -33.16
C ASN A 145 -0.54 -66.10 -33.05
N SER A 146 -1.02 -66.98 -32.19
CA SER A 146 -0.60 -68.35 -32.10
C SER A 146 -1.40 -69.20 -33.10
N THR A 147 -0.89 -69.33 -34.34
CA THR A 147 -1.36 -70.38 -35.26
C THR A 147 -0.73 -71.71 -34.87
N SER A 148 -1.49 -72.50 -34.15
CA SER A 148 -1.25 -73.91 -34.01
C SER A 148 -1.75 -74.62 -35.24
N THR A 149 -0.85 -74.97 -36.12
CA THR A 149 -1.13 -76.03 -37.16
C THR A 149 -0.74 -77.33 -36.58
N ASP A 150 -1.74 -78.09 -36.14
CA ASP A 150 -1.60 -79.50 -35.86
C ASP A 150 -1.78 -80.24 -37.17
N GLY A 151 -0.69 -80.88 -37.58
CA GLY A 151 -0.69 -81.80 -38.73
C GLY A 151 -1.14 -83.21 -38.32
N THR A 152 -2.27 -83.62 -38.82
CA THR A 152 -2.72 -84.98 -38.74
C THR A 152 -1.98 -85.84 -39.74
N ASP A 153 -1.22 -86.75 -39.23
CA ASP A 153 -0.69 -87.87 -39.91
C ASP A 153 -1.78 -88.92 -40.09
N GLY A 154 -1.94 -89.34 -41.33
CA GLY A 154 -2.76 -90.50 -41.68
C GLY A 154 -1.93 -91.79 -41.74
N SER A 155 -2.37 -92.74 -41.12
CA SER A 155 -1.88 -94.14 -41.36
C SER A 155 -3.07 -95.05 -41.63
N ASN A 156 -3.21 -95.45 -42.67
CA ASN A 156 -2.87 -96.69 -43.38
C ASN A 156 -3.30 -97.99 -42.69
N ASN A 157 -4.04 -98.63 -43.41
CA ASN A 157 -4.20 -100.08 -43.68
C ASN A 157 -5.54 -100.62 -43.47
#